data_98e33b4aeec5293acca30691bcb896c1
#
_entry.id   98e33b4aeec5293acca30691bcb896c1
#
_cell.length_a   1.000
_cell.length_b   1.000
_cell.length_c   1.000
_cell.angle_alpha   90.00
_cell.angle_beta   90.00
_cell.angle_gamma   90.00
#
_symmetry.space_group_name_H-M   'P 1'
#
loop_
_entity.id
_entity.type
_entity.pdbx_description
1 polymer ?
#
loop_
_entity_poly.entity_id
_entity_poly.type
_entity_poly.pdbx_seq_one_letter_code
_entity_poly.pdbx_strand_id
1 'polypeptide(L)'
;MTASLRTMSCRLRTVGHRRAGTGLAVIMVVVALVSLPVHAAPVAVRFPEGVTHGFLLVRSLVGEIIGQGEMTQVVKEGDLVESQLVFRFKDGSLHDEKVAFSQQRVFTLISYRLVQRGPSFPDQLDVSIDRGTAQYTVRSQAGAQGKEEVLSGQVDLPKDVYNGMLITVSKNLQKGVDETVSMLAFTPAPQVVNVQLRTVDEQPIHIGDLSSTAMHYAFNPQIGMIGELLGKVTGKLPTQFHYDCWILVDAAPSFVKFEGPLQLMGPIVRIELASPRLPKQPEDEKISSK
;
A
#
# COMPACT_ATOMS: atom_id res chain seq x y z
N MET A 1 44.12 80.42 30.37
CA MET A 1 45.44 80.05 30.91
C MET A 1 45.88 78.82 30.13
N THR A 2 46.74 79.07 29.13
CA THR A 2 48.14 78.65 29.02
C THR A 2 48.29 77.13 28.94
N ALA A 3 48.97 76.52 28.00
CA ALA A 3 49.92 76.84 26.94
C ALA A 3 50.12 75.47 26.19
N SER A 4 50.13 75.38 24.88
CA SER A 4 51.27 75.44 23.96
C SER A 4 52.45 74.49 24.22
N LEU A 5 52.76 73.65 23.26
CA LEU A 5 54.09 73.36 22.65
C LEU A 5 53.98 72.09 21.79
N ARG A 6 53.99 72.09 20.48
CA ARG A 6 55.06 72.05 19.48
C ARG A 6 56.21 71.11 19.79
N THR A 7 56.42 70.15 18.91
CA THR A 7 57.59 69.96 18.05
C THR A 7 57.47 68.60 17.37
N MET A 8 57.55 68.53 16.12
CA MET A 8 58.61 68.50 15.13
C MET A 8 58.99 67.05 14.72
N SER A 9 58.57 66.75 13.50
CA SER A 9 59.35 66.22 12.39
C SER A 9 60.34 65.07 12.62
N CYS A 10 60.12 63.93 11.98
CA CYS A 10 61.18 63.32 11.19
C CYS A 10 60.57 62.40 10.08
N ARG A 11 60.97 62.74 8.85
CA ARG A 11 60.76 61.92 7.64
C ARG A 11 61.74 60.78 7.64
N LEU A 12 61.25 59.57 7.29
CA LEU A 12 62.09 58.57 6.66
C LEU A 12 61.27 57.87 5.56
N ARG A 13 61.72 58.11 4.35
CA ARG A 13 61.36 57.39 3.14
C ARG A 13 61.96 55.98 3.23
N THR A 14 61.15 54.94 2.98
CA THR A 14 61.69 53.70 2.47
C THR A 14 60.80 53.15 1.39
N VAL A 15 61.48 52.81 0.32
CA VAL A 15 61.06 52.33 -0.96
C VAL A 15 60.58 50.87 -0.87
N GLY A 16 59.53 50.58 -1.61
CA GLY A 16 59.39 49.36 -2.40
C GLY A 16 58.98 48.07 -1.69
N HIS A 17 57.84 47.57 -2.04
CA HIS A 17 57.73 46.31 -2.84
C HIS A 17 56.24 46.04 -3.08
N ARG A 18 55.89 46.20 -4.33
CA ARG A 18 54.61 45.67 -4.84
C ARG A 18 54.64 44.14 -4.72
N ARG A 19 53.83 43.56 -3.90
CA ARG A 19 53.42 42.16 -4.03
C ARG A 19 51.94 42.13 -4.35
N ALA A 20 51.66 41.75 -5.60
CA ALA A 20 50.31 41.39 -6.06
C ALA A 20 49.86 40.12 -5.30
N GLY A 21 48.97 40.30 -4.34
CA GLY A 21 48.30 39.21 -3.69
C GLY A 21 47.03 38.89 -4.49
N THR A 22 47.06 37.82 -5.27
CA THR A 22 45.91 37.23 -5.95
C THR A 22 44.96 36.68 -4.85
N GLY A 23 43.94 37.44 -4.51
CA GLY A 23 42.87 36.99 -3.64
C GLY A 23 42.02 35.95 -4.39
N LEU A 24 42.23 34.67 -4.06
CA LEU A 24 41.38 33.56 -4.50
C LEU A 24 40.07 33.65 -3.73
N ALA A 25 39.03 34.24 -4.35
CA ALA A 25 37.68 34.22 -3.83
C ALA A 25 37.14 32.79 -4.00
N VAL A 26 37.17 32.01 -2.94
CA VAL A 26 36.48 30.70 -2.86
C VAL A 26 34.98 30.97 -2.77
N ILE A 27 34.28 30.92 -3.91
CA ILE A 27 32.82 30.90 -3.97
C ILE A 27 32.39 29.52 -3.48
N MET A 28 31.98 29.42 -2.21
CA MET A 28 31.34 28.25 -1.64
C MET A 28 29.90 28.20 -2.19
N VAL A 29 29.71 27.45 -3.28
CA VAL A 29 28.36 27.11 -3.78
C VAL A 29 27.77 26.09 -2.81
N VAL A 30 26.97 26.57 -1.88
CA VAL A 30 26.10 25.70 -1.06
C VAL A 30 24.99 25.20 -1.98
N VAL A 31 25.17 24.01 -2.56
CA VAL A 31 24.11 23.27 -3.22
C VAL A 31 23.17 22.80 -2.11
N ALA A 32 22.11 23.57 -1.86
CA ALA A 32 20.99 23.10 -1.05
C ALA A 32 20.37 21.90 -1.80
N LEU A 33 20.68 20.69 -1.35
CA LEU A 33 19.98 19.48 -1.74
C LEU A 33 18.54 19.62 -1.23
N VAL A 34 17.69 20.22 -2.05
CA VAL A 34 16.25 20.16 -1.87
C VAL A 34 15.89 18.68 -2.10
N SER A 35 15.67 17.95 -1.02
CA SER A 35 15.09 16.62 -1.06
C SER A 35 13.68 16.77 -1.61
N LEU A 36 13.52 16.68 -2.93
CA LEU A 36 12.20 16.55 -3.54
C LEU A 36 11.58 15.27 -3.01
N PRO A 37 10.31 15.30 -2.56
CA PRO A 37 9.62 14.07 -2.21
C PRO A 37 9.66 13.15 -3.43
N VAL A 38 10.34 12.02 -3.31
CA VAL A 38 10.34 10.98 -4.33
C VAL A 38 8.94 10.38 -4.32
N HIS A 39 8.05 10.92 -5.14
CA HIS A 39 6.80 10.25 -5.43
C HIS A 39 7.15 9.03 -6.29
N ALA A 40 6.67 7.87 -5.92
CA ALA A 40 6.82 6.68 -6.74
C ALA A 40 6.14 6.90 -8.09
N ALA A 41 6.71 6.33 -9.14
CA ALA A 41 6.13 6.42 -10.48
C ALA A 41 4.88 5.50 -10.54
N PRO A 42 3.80 5.93 -11.21
CA PRO A 42 2.66 5.05 -11.42
C PRO A 42 3.06 3.77 -12.15
N VAL A 43 2.54 2.63 -11.69
CA VAL A 43 2.86 1.31 -12.27
C VAL A 43 2.26 1.17 -13.65
N ALA A 44 3.10 0.79 -14.63
CA ALA A 44 2.67 0.59 -16.01
C ALA A 44 1.81 -0.68 -16.14
N VAL A 45 0.80 -0.63 -17.01
CA VAL A 45 -0.03 -1.79 -17.35
C VAL A 45 0.73 -2.69 -18.32
N ARG A 46 1.15 -3.85 -17.84
CA ARG A 46 1.79 -4.93 -18.64
C ARG A 46 0.81 -6.06 -18.88
N PHE A 47 0.00 -6.37 -17.90
CA PHE A 47 -1.05 -7.38 -17.92
C PHE A 47 -2.36 -6.68 -17.54
N PRO A 48 -3.19 -6.32 -18.56
CA PRO A 48 -4.47 -5.71 -18.28
C PRO A 48 -5.41 -6.71 -17.60
N GLU A 49 -6.20 -6.21 -16.67
CA GLU A 49 -7.22 -6.98 -15.98
C GLU A 49 -8.40 -7.28 -16.93
N GLY A 50 -8.95 -8.49 -16.80
CA GLY A 50 -10.12 -8.95 -17.53
C GLY A 50 -11.37 -9.05 -16.66
N VAL A 51 -12.42 -9.64 -17.20
CA VAL A 51 -13.61 -10.03 -16.46
C VAL A 51 -13.27 -11.26 -15.60
N THR A 52 -13.55 -11.18 -14.31
CA THR A 52 -13.25 -12.24 -13.34
C THR A 52 -14.41 -12.43 -12.39
N HIS A 53 -14.70 -13.70 -12.07
CA HIS A 53 -15.55 -14.09 -10.97
C HIS A 53 -14.89 -15.26 -10.26
N GLY A 54 -14.56 -15.09 -9.00
CA GLY A 54 -13.84 -16.08 -8.21
C GLY A 54 -14.39 -16.21 -6.79
N PHE A 55 -14.32 -17.45 -6.27
CA PHE A 55 -14.68 -17.74 -4.89
C PHE A 55 -13.41 -17.92 -4.05
N LEU A 56 -13.45 -17.43 -2.84
CA LEU A 56 -12.31 -17.36 -1.92
C LEU A 56 -12.66 -18.01 -0.59
N LEU A 57 -11.65 -18.55 0.07
CA LEU A 57 -11.73 -19.00 1.45
C LEU A 57 -10.86 -18.09 2.32
N VAL A 58 -11.39 -17.72 3.47
CA VAL A 58 -10.64 -17.03 4.52
C VAL A 58 -10.35 -18.04 5.62
N ARG A 59 -9.05 -18.25 5.91
CA ARG A 59 -8.57 -19.18 6.92
C ARG A 59 -7.81 -18.46 8.03
N SER A 60 -7.85 -19.04 9.22
CA SER A 60 -6.88 -18.72 10.26
C SER A 60 -5.50 -19.30 9.89
N LEU A 61 -4.42 -18.85 10.55
CA LEU A 61 -3.08 -19.41 10.33
C LEU A 61 -2.97 -20.89 10.69
N VAL A 62 -3.85 -21.41 11.55
CA VAL A 62 -3.93 -22.87 11.86
C VAL A 62 -4.75 -23.66 10.83
N GLY A 63 -5.21 -22.99 9.75
CA GLY A 63 -5.90 -23.62 8.62
C GLY A 63 -7.41 -23.74 8.74
N GLU A 64 -8.02 -23.28 9.83
CA GLU A 64 -9.47 -23.30 10.00
C GLU A 64 -10.15 -22.30 9.05
N ILE A 65 -11.22 -22.72 8.35
CA ILE A 65 -12.05 -21.82 7.54
C ILE A 65 -12.89 -20.96 8.48
N ILE A 66 -12.61 -19.66 8.48
CA ILE A 66 -13.31 -18.66 9.31
C ILE A 66 -14.24 -17.77 8.48
N GLY A 67 -14.17 -17.81 7.16
CA GLY A 67 -15.03 -17.05 6.27
C GLY A 67 -14.98 -17.54 4.84
N GLN A 68 -15.84 -16.98 4.01
CA GLN A 68 -15.93 -17.21 2.57
C GLN A 68 -15.92 -15.87 1.85
N GLY A 69 -15.34 -15.83 0.66
CA GLY A 69 -15.25 -14.64 -0.15
C GLY A 69 -15.71 -14.84 -1.57
N GLU A 70 -16.07 -13.74 -2.17
CA GLU A 70 -16.42 -13.63 -3.59
C GLU A 70 -15.74 -12.39 -4.16
N MET A 71 -15.07 -12.57 -5.29
CA MET A 71 -14.48 -11.47 -6.05
C MET A 71 -15.15 -11.40 -7.40
N THR A 72 -15.65 -10.24 -7.76
CA THR A 72 -16.19 -9.94 -9.10
C THR A 72 -15.42 -8.78 -9.69
N GLN A 73 -15.13 -8.86 -10.97
CA GLN A 73 -14.44 -7.81 -11.71
C GLN A 73 -15.01 -7.71 -13.11
N VAL A 74 -15.28 -6.50 -13.56
CA VAL A 74 -15.77 -6.21 -14.90
C VAL A 74 -14.97 -5.09 -15.54
N VAL A 75 -14.79 -5.19 -16.85
CA VAL A 75 -14.15 -4.14 -17.64
C VAL A 75 -15.24 -3.38 -18.38
N LYS A 76 -15.25 -2.07 -18.22
CA LYS A 76 -16.17 -1.13 -18.87
C LYS A 76 -15.48 -0.44 -20.05
N GLU A 77 -16.23 0.39 -20.77
CA GLU A 77 -15.68 1.23 -21.83
C GLU A 77 -14.53 2.12 -21.32
N GLY A 78 -13.52 2.36 -22.17
CA GLY A 78 -12.36 3.20 -21.84
C GLY A 78 -11.37 2.57 -20.88
N ASP A 79 -11.30 1.23 -20.82
CA ASP A 79 -10.39 0.49 -19.93
C ASP A 79 -10.61 0.80 -18.44
N LEU A 80 -11.84 1.15 -18.05
CA LEU A 80 -12.26 1.29 -16.68
C LEU A 80 -12.59 -0.11 -16.13
N VAL A 81 -11.94 -0.46 -15.01
CA VAL A 81 -12.18 -1.71 -14.29
C VAL A 81 -12.93 -1.42 -13.00
N GLU A 82 -14.01 -2.14 -12.76
CA GLU A 82 -14.71 -2.16 -11.48
C GLU A 82 -14.52 -3.54 -10.84
N SER A 83 -14.00 -3.56 -9.64
CA SER A 83 -13.78 -4.78 -8.85
C SER A 83 -14.47 -4.68 -7.51
N GLN A 84 -15.05 -5.77 -7.05
CA GLN A 84 -15.61 -5.92 -5.71
C GLN A 84 -15.11 -7.21 -5.09
N LEU A 85 -14.66 -7.12 -3.84
CA LEU A 85 -14.22 -8.22 -3.00
C LEU A 85 -15.08 -8.24 -1.73
N VAL A 86 -15.81 -9.33 -1.50
CA VAL A 86 -16.68 -9.46 -0.33
C VAL A 86 -16.25 -10.68 0.48
N PHE A 87 -15.96 -10.51 1.77
CA PHE A 87 -15.80 -11.61 2.72
C PHE A 87 -16.93 -11.60 3.72
N ARG A 88 -17.52 -12.79 3.95
CA ARG A 88 -18.51 -13.07 4.98
C ARG A 88 -17.91 -14.08 5.96
N PHE A 89 -17.78 -13.65 7.21
CA PHE A 89 -17.16 -14.47 8.26
C PHE A 89 -18.25 -15.30 8.98
N LYS A 90 -17.83 -16.41 9.59
CA LYS A 90 -18.74 -17.30 10.37
C LYS A 90 -19.34 -16.60 11.59
N ASP A 91 -18.66 -15.59 12.13
CA ASP A 91 -19.14 -14.77 13.26
C ASP A 91 -20.12 -13.67 12.85
N GLY A 92 -20.52 -13.60 11.57
CA GLY A 92 -21.41 -12.59 11.02
C GLY A 92 -20.70 -11.31 10.57
N SER A 93 -19.37 -11.22 10.69
CA SER A 93 -18.61 -10.06 10.20
C SER A 93 -18.63 -9.98 8.68
N LEU A 94 -18.52 -8.75 8.19
CA LEU A 94 -18.48 -8.41 6.76
C LEU A 94 -17.28 -7.54 6.45
N HIS A 95 -16.59 -7.89 5.37
CA HIS A 95 -15.65 -7.01 4.66
C HIS A 95 -16.13 -6.89 3.22
N ASP A 96 -16.43 -5.69 2.76
CA ASP A 96 -16.88 -5.38 1.39
C ASP A 96 -16.00 -4.25 0.86
N GLU A 97 -15.13 -4.57 -0.08
CA GLU A 97 -14.18 -3.66 -0.71
C GLU A 97 -14.54 -3.49 -2.18
N LYS A 98 -14.72 -2.24 -2.62
CA LYS A 98 -15.00 -1.89 -4.01
C LYS A 98 -13.95 -0.92 -4.50
N VAL A 99 -13.44 -1.18 -5.69
CA VAL A 99 -12.49 -0.30 -6.36
C VAL A 99 -12.86 -0.11 -7.82
N ALA A 100 -12.77 1.13 -8.29
CA ALA A 100 -12.78 1.44 -9.72
C ALA A 100 -11.44 2.06 -10.08
N PHE A 101 -10.83 1.59 -11.17
CA PHE A 101 -9.54 2.07 -11.63
C PHE A 101 -9.44 2.05 -13.16
N SER A 102 -8.61 2.92 -13.70
CA SER A 102 -8.23 2.90 -15.12
C SER A 102 -6.97 2.06 -15.32
N GLN A 103 -6.93 1.34 -16.46
CA GLN A 103 -5.77 0.53 -16.89
C GLN A 103 -5.30 0.89 -18.31
N GLN A 104 -5.35 2.15 -18.72
CA GLN A 104 -4.94 2.53 -20.07
C GLN A 104 -3.45 2.35 -20.33
N ARG A 105 -2.59 3.11 -19.68
CA ARG A 105 -1.11 2.99 -19.77
C ARG A 105 -0.48 2.73 -18.42
N VAL A 106 -1.04 3.32 -17.40
CA VAL A 106 -0.68 3.13 -16.00
C VAL A 106 -1.95 2.88 -15.21
N PHE A 107 -1.82 2.15 -14.11
CA PHE A 107 -2.95 1.98 -13.21
C PHE A 107 -3.23 3.29 -12.47
N THR A 108 -4.49 3.66 -12.41
CA THR A 108 -4.94 4.87 -11.73
C THR A 108 -6.22 4.59 -10.97
N LEU A 109 -6.18 4.71 -9.64
CA LEU A 109 -7.37 4.60 -8.79
C LEU A 109 -8.34 5.74 -9.13
N ILE A 110 -9.60 5.40 -9.40
CA ILE A 110 -10.69 6.35 -9.67
C ILE A 110 -11.57 6.52 -8.44
N SER A 111 -12.04 5.41 -7.85
CA SER A 111 -12.80 5.44 -6.62
C SER A 111 -12.51 4.21 -5.77
N TYR A 112 -12.69 4.38 -4.47
CA TYR A 112 -12.48 3.32 -3.48
C TYR A 112 -13.58 3.37 -2.42
N ARG A 113 -14.11 2.22 -2.05
CA ARG A 113 -15.00 2.06 -0.91
C ARG A 113 -14.63 0.81 -0.13
N LEU A 114 -14.62 0.93 1.19
CA LEU A 114 -14.42 -0.17 2.12
C LEU A 114 -15.47 -0.13 3.21
N VAL A 115 -16.14 -1.26 3.44
CA VAL A 115 -17.02 -1.47 4.58
C VAL A 115 -16.50 -2.65 5.40
N GLN A 116 -16.22 -2.42 6.67
CA GLN A 116 -15.84 -3.45 7.64
C GLN A 116 -16.75 -3.33 8.86
N ARG A 117 -17.39 -4.43 9.26
CA ARG A 117 -18.30 -4.45 10.42
C ARG A 117 -18.42 -5.85 11.02
N GLY A 118 -18.78 -5.91 12.28
CA GLY A 118 -19.00 -7.15 13.02
C GLY A 118 -17.85 -7.53 13.94
N PRO A 119 -17.94 -8.66 14.65
CA PRO A 119 -17.00 -9.04 15.71
C PRO A 119 -15.53 -9.14 15.30
N SER A 120 -15.25 -9.57 14.05
CA SER A 120 -13.88 -9.61 13.52
C SER A 120 -13.29 -8.22 13.25
N PHE A 121 -14.10 -7.16 13.28
CA PHE A 121 -13.70 -5.77 13.04
C PHE A 121 -14.14 -4.91 14.21
N PRO A 122 -13.36 -4.86 15.30
CA PRO A 122 -13.73 -4.10 16.51
C PRO A 122 -13.92 -2.61 16.21
N ASP A 123 -13.16 -2.05 15.30
CA ASP A 123 -13.38 -0.71 14.76
C ASP A 123 -14.13 -0.85 13.43
N GLN A 124 -15.46 -0.65 13.48
CA GLN A 124 -16.28 -0.67 12.28
C GLN A 124 -15.91 0.53 11.41
N LEU A 125 -15.86 0.31 10.09
CA LEU A 125 -15.39 1.30 9.14
C LEU A 125 -16.27 1.29 7.88
N ASP A 126 -16.72 2.47 7.42
CA ASP A 126 -17.28 2.69 6.08
C ASP A 126 -16.56 3.90 5.46
N VAL A 127 -15.75 3.64 4.47
CA VAL A 127 -14.92 4.64 3.80
C VAL A 127 -15.33 4.76 2.35
N SER A 128 -15.36 5.97 1.84
CA SER A 128 -15.47 6.24 0.41
C SER A 128 -14.51 7.35 -0.01
N ILE A 129 -13.93 7.19 -1.19
CA ILE A 129 -13.03 8.17 -1.81
C ILE A 129 -13.34 8.24 -3.30
N ASP A 130 -13.35 9.44 -3.84
CA ASP A 130 -13.51 9.72 -5.25
C ASP A 130 -12.41 10.67 -5.73
N ARG A 131 -11.63 10.22 -6.71
CA ARG A 131 -10.51 11.00 -7.27
C ARG A 131 -10.98 12.22 -8.05
N GLY A 132 -12.11 12.10 -8.76
CA GLY A 132 -12.61 13.18 -9.61
C GLY A 132 -13.01 14.41 -8.82
N THR A 133 -13.56 14.23 -7.62
CA THR A 133 -13.97 15.29 -6.70
C THR A 133 -12.95 15.56 -5.60
N ALA A 134 -11.93 14.72 -5.47
CA ALA A 134 -10.98 14.70 -4.35
C ALA A 134 -11.66 14.53 -2.97
N GLN A 135 -12.92 14.11 -2.92
CA GLN A 135 -13.69 13.99 -1.68
C GLN A 135 -13.48 12.63 -1.03
N TYR A 136 -13.48 12.64 0.29
CA TYR A 136 -13.56 11.43 1.09
C TYR A 136 -14.65 11.55 2.17
N THR A 137 -15.16 10.39 2.57
CA THR A 137 -15.99 10.23 3.77
C THR A 137 -15.50 9.01 4.52
N VAL A 138 -15.30 9.16 5.82
CA VAL A 138 -14.97 8.08 6.76
C VAL A 138 -16.04 8.07 7.84
N ARG A 139 -16.74 6.94 7.99
CA ARG A 139 -17.61 6.64 9.12
C ARG A 139 -16.91 5.57 9.94
N SER A 140 -16.66 5.83 11.19
CA SER A 140 -16.01 4.89 12.09
C SER A 140 -16.82 4.75 13.38
N GLN A 141 -16.80 3.54 13.97
CA GLN A 141 -17.45 3.26 15.23
C GLN A 141 -16.60 2.27 16.03
N ALA A 142 -16.11 2.69 17.18
CA ALA A 142 -15.34 1.85 18.07
C ALA A 142 -16.25 0.87 18.81
N GLY A 143 -16.16 -0.43 18.47
CA GLY A 143 -17.03 -1.46 19.02
C GLY A 143 -18.50 -1.33 18.59
N ALA A 144 -19.31 -2.32 18.95
CA ALA A 144 -20.73 -2.37 18.56
C ALA A 144 -21.62 -1.29 19.23
N GLN A 145 -21.18 -0.72 20.35
CA GLN A 145 -21.91 0.28 21.14
C GLN A 145 -21.24 1.65 21.15
N GLY A 146 -20.10 1.80 20.45
CA GLY A 146 -19.40 3.06 20.33
C GLY A 146 -20.25 4.09 19.58
N LYS A 147 -19.92 5.37 19.79
CA LYS A 147 -20.54 6.44 19.01
C LYS A 147 -19.99 6.41 17.59
N GLU A 148 -20.88 6.53 16.60
CA GLU A 148 -20.45 6.73 15.21
C GLU A 148 -19.82 8.13 15.06
N GLU A 149 -18.65 8.18 14.48
CA GLU A 149 -17.96 9.39 14.07
C GLU A 149 -17.94 9.47 12.54
N VAL A 150 -18.29 10.63 12.01
CA VAL A 150 -18.30 10.89 10.57
C VAL A 150 -17.34 12.02 10.27
N LEU A 151 -16.35 11.74 9.44
CA LEU A 151 -15.39 12.69 8.95
C LEU A 151 -15.49 12.77 7.43
N SER A 152 -15.60 13.98 6.90
CA SER A 152 -15.59 14.22 5.45
C SER A 152 -14.67 15.39 5.13
N GLY A 153 -14.05 15.36 3.96
CA GLY A 153 -13.15 16.41 3.54
C GLY A 153 -12.61 16.16 2.14
N GLN A 154 -11.51 16.84 1.84
CA GLN A 154 -10.77 16.65 0.60
C GLN A 154 -9.40 16.06 0.87
N VAL A 155 -8.93 15.21 -0.03
CA VAL A 155 -7.60 14.61 0.01
C VAL A 155 -6.97 14.71 -1.38
N ASP A 156 -5.77 15.23 -1.45
CA ASP A 156 -4.98 15.16 -2.68
C ASP A 156 -4.43 13.73 -2.83
N LEU A 157 -4.90 13.05 -3.87
CA LEU A 157 -4.53 11.66 -4.13
C LEU A 157 -3.31 11.59 -5.04
N PRO A 158 -2.16 11.12 -4.56
CA PRO A 158 -1.03 10.79 -5.43
C PRO A 158 -1.46 9.87 -6.57
N LYS A 159 -0.74 9.94 -7.71
CA LYS A 159 -1.09 9.12 -8.90
C LYS A 159 -0.87 7.62 -8.65
N ASP A 160 0.00 7.28 -7.72
CA ASP A 160 0.43 5.95 -7.33
C ASP A 160 -0.29 5.39 -6.09
N VAL A 161 -1.49 5.92 -5.76
CA VAL A 161 -2.35 5.36 -4.70
C VAL A 161 -3.11 4.15 -5.22
N TYR A 162 -2.99 3.00 -4.50
CA TYR A 162 -3.49 1.70 -4.97
C TYR A 162 -4.29 0.92 -3.91
N ASN A 163 -5.15 1.59 -3.13
CA ASN A 163 -6.09 0.90 -2.25
C ASN A 163 -6.96 -0.09 -3.03
N GLY A 164 -7.07 -1.33 -2.55
CA GLY A 164 -7.79 -2.41 -3.22
C GLY A 164 -7.12 -2.93 -4.49
N MET A 165 -5.93 -2.45 -4.86
CA MET A 165 -5.26 -2.78 -6.12
C MET A 165 -3.88 -3.41 -5.95
N LEU A 166 -3.41 -3.69 -4.73
CA LEU A 166 -2.02 -4.17 -4.53
C LEU A 166 -1.72 -5.45 -5.30
N ILE A 167 -2.69 -6.38 -5.40
CA ILE A 167 -2.51 -7.62 -6.16
C ILE A 167 -2.42 -7.33 -7.67
N THR A 168 -3.29 -6.46 -8.20
CA THR A 168 -3.26 -6.01 -9.59
C THR A 168 -1.91 -5.36 -9.93
N VAL A 169 -1.44 -4.47 -9.07
CA VAL A 169 -0.14 -3.81 -9.22
C VAL A 169 1.00 -4.82 -9.18
N SER A 170 1.00 -5.75 -8.21
CA SER A 170 2.06 -6.77 -8.07
C SER A 170 2.17 -7.68 -9.29
N LYS A 171 1.05 -8.04 -9.94
CA LYS A 171 1.05 -8.80 -11.21
C LYS A 171 1.81 -8.06 -12.34
N ASN A 172 1.91 -6.74 -12.23
CA ASN A 172 2.49 -5.87 -13.25
C ASN A 172 3.92 -5.42 -12.94
N LEU A 173 4.47 -5.76 -11.77
CA LEU A 173 5.85 -5.45 -11.42
C LEU A 173 6.84 -6.23 -12.27
N GLN A 174 8.01 -5.67 -12.48
CA GLN A 174 9.12 -6.41 -13.07
C GLN A 174 9.71 -7.38 -12.04
N LYS A 175 10.02 -8.58 -12.50
CA LYS A 175 10.68 -9.58 -11.64
C LYS A 175 12.00 -9.04 -11.06
N GLY A 176 12.16 -9.19 -9.74
CA GLY A 176 13.37 -8.76 -9.03
C GLY A 176 13.50 -7.25 -8.83
N VAL A 177 12.46 -6.48 -9.11
CA VAL A 177 12.42 -5.03 -8.88
C VAL A 177 11.51 -4.73 -7.69
N ASP A 178 12.07 -4.05 -6.71
CA ASP A 178 11.30 -3.49 -5.59
C ASP A 178 10.70 -2.16 -6.01
N GLU A 179 9.42 -1.98 -5.74
CA GLU A 179 8.69 -0.75 -6.03
C GLU A 179 8.11 -0.17 -4.74
N THR A 180 8.03 1.15 -4.67
CA THR A 180 7.30 1.83 -3.60
C THR A 180 6.05 2.44 -4.19
N VAL A 181 4.91 2.13 -3.59
CA VAL A 181 3.59 2.65 -3.99
C VAL A 181 2.94 3.33 -2.80
N SER A 182 1.88 4.09 -3.04
CA SER A 182 1.13 4.75 -2.00
C SER A 182 -0.18 4.02 -1.70
N MET A 183 -0.60 4.06 -0.46
CA MET A 183 -1.93 3.68 0.00
C MET A 183 -2.49 4.74 0.93
N LEU A 184 -3.79 4.76 1.11
CA LEU A 184 -4.44 5.54 2.16
C LEU A 184 -4.71 4.65 3.37
N ALA A 185 -4.23 5.07 4.51
CA ALA A 185 -4.62 4.57 5.82
C ALA A 185 -5.68 5.51 6.42
N PHE A 186 -6.68 4.95 7.11
CA PHE A 186 -7.78 5.70 7.72
C PHE A 186 -7.64 5.69 9.24
N THR A 187 -7.16 6.84 9.82
CA THR A 187 -6.78 6.91 11.23
C THR A 187 -7.05 8.31 11.86
N PRO A 188 -8.26 8.77 12.08
CA PRO A 188 -9.51 8.56 11.35
C PRO A 188 -9.50 9.21 9.96
N ALA A 189 -8.78 10.32 9.76
CA ALA A 189 -8.64 10.96 8.45
C ALA A 189 -7.72 10.15 7.53
N PRO A 190 -7.97 10.14 6.20
CA PRO A 190 -7.09 9.46 5.27
C PRO A 190 -5.68 10.08 5.29
N GLN A 191 -4.67 9.23 5.37
CA GLN A 191 -3.27 9.61 5.30
C GLN A 191 -2.55 8.77 4.25
N VAL A 192 -1.72 9.40 3.44
CA VAL A 192 -0.89 8.70 2.46
C VAL A 192 0.23 7.96 3.17
N VAL A 193 0.33 6.68 2.91
CA VAL A 193 1.35 5.77 3.45
C VAL A 193 2.07 5.12 2.29
N ASN A 194 3.38 5.10 2.34
CA ASN A 194 4.18 4.37 1.39
C ASN A 194 4.23 2.89 1.76
N VAL A 195 4.10 2.04 0.76
CA VAL A 195 4.22 0.58 0.87
C VAL A 195 5.29 0.12 -0.10
N GLN A 196 6.34 -0.50 0.43
CA GLN A 196 7.34 -1.14 -0.40
C GLN A 196 6.83 -2.53 -0.82
N LEU A 197 6.72 -2.75 -2.12
CA LEU A 197 6.40 -4.04 -2.73
C LEU A 197 7.71 -4.70 -3.11
N ARG A 198 8.06 -5.79 -2.43
CA ARG A 198 9.31 -6.50 -2.62
C ARG A 198 9.08 -7.90 -3.13
N THR A 199 9.81 -8.28 -4.16
CA THR A 199 9.91 -9.67 -4.60
C THR A 199 10.78 -10.44 -3.62
N VAL A 200 10.30 -11.55 -3.07
CA VAL A 200 11.02 -12.38 -2.10
C VAL A 200 11.69 -13.56 -2.79
N ASP A 201 10.89 -14.51 -3.26
CA ASP A 201 11.36 -15.74 -3.90
C ASP A 201 10.31 -16.31 -4.87
N GLU A 202 10.69 -17.34 -5.59
CA GLU A 202 9.77 -18.19 -6.36
C GLU A 202 9.55 -19.49 -5.64
N GLN A 203 8.29 -19.90 -5.51
CA GLN A 203 7.89 -21.10 -4.82
C GLN A 203 7.14 -22.06 -5.75
N PRO A 204 7.47 -23.36 -5.75
CA PRO A 204 6.67 -24.36 -6.47
C PRO A 204 5.31 -24.49 -5.80
N ILE A 205 4.26 -24.55 -6.61
CA ILE A 205 2.88 -24.75 -6.16
C ILE A 205 2.20 -25.82 -6.98
N HIS A 206 1.10 -26.36 -6.45
CA HIS A 206 0.24 -27.31 -7.15
C HIS A 206 -1.17 -26.75 -7.24
N ILE A 207 -1.76 -26.83 -8.43
CA ILE A 207 -3.16 -26.50 -8.71
C ILE A 207 -3.82 -27.80 -9.18
N GLY A 208 -4.47 -28.52 -8.26
CA GLY A 208 -4.82 -29.92 -8.50
C GLY A 208 -3.55 -30.75 -8.73
N ASP A 209 -3.47 -31.47 -9.85
CA ASP A 209 -2.31 -32.26 -10.26
C ASP A 209 -1.28 -31.47 -11.09
N LEU A 210 -1.55 -30.22 -11.40
CA LEU A 210 -0.68 -29.36 -12.19
C LEU A 210 0.36 -28.69 -11.30
N SER A 211 1.65 -28.93 -11.61
CA SER A 211 2.75 -28.19 -11.00
C SER A 211 2.95 -26.83 -11.67
N SER A 212 3.12 -25.79 -10.89
CA SER A 212 3.38 -24.44 -11.35
C SER A 212 4.32 -23.71 -10.39
N THR A 213 4.62 -22.46 -10.67
CA THR A 213 5.49 -21.59 -9.83
C THR A 213 4.74 -20.32 -9.49
N ALA A 214 4.81 -19.91 -8.24
CA ALA A 214 4.31 -18.62 -7.79
C ALA A 214 5.44 -17.73 -7.31
N MET A 215 5.39 -16.46 -7.67
CA MET A 215 6.23 -15.41 -7.10
C MET A 215 5.63 -14.96 -5.77
N HIS A 216 6.46 -14.94 -4.74
CA HIS A 216 6.15 -14.40 -3.43
C HIS A 216 6.53 -12.93 -3.35
N TYR A 217 5.58 -12.09 -2.98
CA TYR A 217 5.72 -10.65 -2.73
C TYR A 217 5.48 -10.35 -1.26
N ALA A 218 6.36 -9.55 -0.66
CA ALA A 218 6.14 -8.97 0.66
C ALA A 218 5.77 -7.48 0.51
N PHE A 219 4.72 -7.05 1.21
CA PHE A 219 4.28 -5.68 1.24
C PHE A 219 4.67 -5.07 2.59
N ASN A 220 5.57 -4.10 2.58
CA ASN A 220 6.14 -3.48 3.77
C ASN A 220 5.68 -2.02 3.89
N PRO A 221 4.63 -1.72 4.67
CA PRO A 221 4.25 -0.35 4.96
C PRO A 221 5.38 0.40 5.67
N GLN A 222 5.72 1.58 5.17
CA GLN A 222 6.72 2.45 5.79
C GLN A 222 6.06 3.28 6.89
N ILE A 223 6.22 2.84 8.13
CA ILE A 223 5.42 3.24 9.29
C ILE A 223 5.89 4.54 9.93
N GLY A 224 6.96 5.21 9.48
CA GLY A 224 7.50 6.38 10.18
C GLY A 224 6.44 7.38 10.68
N MET A 225 5.44 7.68 9.86
CA MET A 225 4.32 8.56 10.25
C MET A 225 3.15 7.82 10.92
N ILE A 226 2.86 6.57 10.56
CA ILE A 226 1.82 5.76 11.22
C ILE A 226 2.26 5.38 12.63
N GLY A 227 3.55 5.15 12.85
CA GLY A 227 4.09 4.80 14.16
C GLY A 227 3.79 5.84 15.22
N GLU A 228 3.93 7.13 14.90
CA GLU A 228 3.55 8.21 15.82
C GLU A 228 2.05 8.24 16.09
N LEU A 229 1.24 7.93 15.10
CA LEU A 229 -0.21 7.97 15.21
C LEU A 229 -0.76 6.76 15.97
N LEU A 230 -0.28 5.55 15.67
CA LEU A 230 -0.66 4.32 16.38
C LEU A 230 -0.09 4.26 17.78
N GLY A 231 1.13 4.75 17.99
CA GLY A 231 1.74 4.85 19.32
C GLY A 231 0.96 5.75 20.27
N LYS A 232 0.31 6.81 19.75
CA LYS A 232 -0.58 7.69 20.54
C LYS A 232 -1.92 7.02 20.87
N VAL A 233 -2.41 6.10 20.02
CA VAL A 233 -3.74 5.47 20.18
C VAL A 233 -3.65 4.16 20.95
N THR A 234 -2.64 3.33 20.71
CA THR A 234 -2.57 1.95 21.23
C THR A 234 -1.43 1.70 22.24
N GLY A 235 -0.44 2.57 22.30
CA GLY A 235 0.76 2.38 23.12
C GLY A 235 1.63 1.17 22.72
N LYS A 236 1.26 0.43 21.67
CA LYS A 236 1.99 -0.74 21.17
C LYS A 236 2.09 -0.66 19.66
N LEU A 237 3.31 -0.59 19.15
CA LEU A 237 3.57 -0.79 17.72
C LEU A 237 3.79 -2.28 17.47
N PRO A 238 3.19 -2.86 16.40
CA PRO A 238 3.60 -4.17 15.95
C PRO A 238 5.05 -4.12 15.51
N THR A 239 5.83 -5.08 15.94
CA THR A 239 7.25 -5.17 15.58
C THR A 239 7.45 -5.56 14.11
N GLN A 240 6.44 -6.13 13.47
CA GLN A 240 6.45 -6.49 12.05
C GLN A 240 5.02 -6.46 11.49
N PHE A 241 4.87 -5.91 10.30
CA PHE A 241 3.68 -6.03 9.49
C PHE A 241 3.95 -7.11 8.44
N HIS A 242 3.20 -8.20 8.50
CA HIS A 242 3.26 -9.25 7.51
C HIS A 242 2.09 -9.09 6.55
N TYR A 243 2.41 -8.74 5.31
CA TYR A 243 1.49 -8.79 4.19
C TYR A 243 2.21 -9.51 3.06
N ASP A 244 1.83 -10.73 2.82
CA ASP A 244 2.47 -11.60 1.84
C ASP A 244 1.47 -12.01 0.76
N CYS A 245 1.88 -11.99 -0.49
CA CYS A 245 1.05 -12.35 -1.63
C CYS A 245 1.81 -13.29 -2.56
N TRP A 246 1.13 -14.30 -3.08
CA TRP A 246 1.66 -15.23 -4.08
C TRP A 246 0.88 -15.08 -5.38
N ILE A 247 1.61 -14.91 -6.46
CA ILE A 247 1.08 -14.68 -7.81
C ILE A 247 1.73 -15.70 -8.74
N LEU A 248 0.93 -16.37 -9.56
CA LEU A 248 1.43 -17.29 -10.59
C LEU A 248 2.40 -16.58 -11.53
N VAL A 249 3.54 -17.22 -11.80
CA VAL A 249 4.51 -16.81 -12.81
C VAL A 249 4.13 -17.49 -14.13
N ASP A 250 3.17 -16.91 -14.85
CA ASP A 250 2.68 -17.44 -16.11
C ASP A 250 2.47 -16.30 -17.11
N ALA A 251 2.10 -16.64 -18.34
CA ALA A 251 1.72 -15.68 -19.38
C ALA A 251 0.58 -14.75 -18.95
N ALA A 252 -0.31 -15.22 -18.06
CA ALA A 252 -1.35 -14.46 -17.38
C ALA A 252 -1.20 -14.56 -15.87
N PRO A 253 -0.42 -13.66 -15.22
CA PRO A 253 -0.22 -13.69 -13.78
C PRO A 253 -1.55 -13.67 -13.02
N SER A 254 -1.73 -14.61 -12.09
CA SER A 254 -2.98 -14.80 -11.36
C SER A 254 -2.75 -14.91 -9.88
N PHE A 255 -3.71 -14.43 -9.08
CA PHE A 255 -3.71 -14.54 -7.64
C PHE A 255 -3.71 -16.01 -7.20
N VAL A 256 -2.88 -16.34 -6.22
CA VAL A 256 -2.81 -17.66 -5.59
C VAL A 256 -3.24 -17.60 -4.14
N LYS A 257 -2.55 -16.78 -3.35
CA LYS A 257 -2.72 -16.69 -1.91
C LYS A 257 -2.31 -15.31 -1.40
N PHE A 258 -2.94 -14.90 -0.32
CA PHE A 258 -2.56 -13.74 0.48
C PHE A 258 -2.52 -14.13 1.96
N GLU A 259 -1.53 -13.64 2.70
CA GLU A 259 -1.45 -13.73 4.16
C GLU A 259 -1.20 -12.34 4.73
N GLY A 260 -2.10 -11.88 5.59
CA GLY A 260 -2.01 -10.56 6.20
C GLY A 260 -3.28 -10.18 6.93
N PRO A 261 -3.28 -9.09 7.69
CA PRO A 261 -4.47 -8.57 8.32
C PRO A 261 -5.35 -7.83 7.30
N LEU A 262 -6.67 -7.96 7.43
CA LEU A 262 -7.66 -7.21 6.64
C LEU A 262 -7.95 -5.82 7.22
N GLN A 263 -7.54 -5.58 8.44
CA GLN A 263 -7.62 -4.30 9.13
C GLN A 263 -6.27 -4.04 9.80
N LEU A 264 -5.82 -2.82 9.81
CA LEU A 264 -4.60 -2.44 10.52
C LEU A 264 -4.70 -2.90 11.99
N MET A 265 -3.69 -3.63 12.47
CA MET A 265 -3.67 -4.29 13.78
C MET A 265 -4.65 -5.46 13.96
N GLY A 266 -5.35 -5.86 12.90
CA GLY A 266 -6.21 -7.05 12.92
C GLY A 266 -5.42 -8.36 12.94
N PRO A 267 -6.09 -9.50 13.15
CA PRO A 267 -5.46 -10.81 13.06
C PRO A 267 -4.99 -11.10 11.64
N ILE A 268 -3.87 -11.81 11.52
CA ILE A 268 -3.41 -12.30 10.23
C ILE A 268 -4.35 -13.42 9.78
N VAL A 269 -4.85 -13.32 8.57
CA VAL A 269 -5.65 -14.33 7.89
C VAL A 269 -4.97 -14.79 6.62
N ARG A 270 -5.33 -15.99 6.18
CA ARG A 270 -4.94 -16.54 4.88
C ARG A 270 -6.14 -16.50 3.95
N ILE A 271 -5.95 -15.95 2.75
CA ILE A 271 -6.97 -15.92 1.70
C ILE A 271 -6.48 -16.76 0.54
N GLU A 272 -7.31 -17.70 0.07
CA GLU A 272 -7.00 -18.64 -0.99
C GLU A 272 -8.17 -18.73 -1.97
N LEU A 273 -7.89 -19.09 -3.23
CA LEU A 273 -8.96 -19.46 -4.16
C LEU A 273 -9.68 -20.73 -3.66
N ALA A 274 -11.00 -20.69 -3.67
CA ALA A 274 -11.80 -21.86 -3.38
C ALA A 274 -11.74 -22.85 -4.56
N SER A 275 -11.44 -24.10 -4.26
CA SER A 275 -11.57 -25.19 -5.22
C SER A 275 -12.94 -25.86 -5.04
N PRO A 276 -13.91 -25.69 -5.98
CA PRO A 276 -15.21 -26.34 -5.86
C PRO A 276 -15.05 -27.85 -5.93
N ARG A 277 -15.76 -28.54 -5.04
CA ARG A 277 -15.83 -30.00 -5.05
C ARG A 277 -17.29 -30.40 -5.21
N LEU A 278 -17.55 -31.24 -6.19
CA LEU A 278 -18.85 -31.87 -6.30
C LEU A 278 -19.03 -32.93 -5.19
N PRO A 279 -20.24 -33.08 -4.64
CA PRO A 279 -20.51 -34.20 -3.72
C PRO A 279 -20.13 -35.51 -4.43
N LYS A 280 -19.46 -36.43 -3.71
CA LYS A 280 -19.23 -37.76 -4.24
C LYS A 280 -20.55 -38.41 -4.56
N GLN A 281 -20.72 -38.93 -5.77
CA GLN A 281 -21.89 -39.70 -6.11
C GLN A 281 -21.85 -41.03 -5.37
N PRO A 282 -22.99 -41.60 -4.92
CA PRO A 282 -23.03 -42.86 -4.17
C PRO A 282 -22.43 -44.08 -4.92
N GLU A 283 -22.22 -43.98 -6.23
CA GLU A 283 -21.62 -45.03 -7.06
C GLU A 283 -20.09 -45.14 -6.91
N ASP A 284 -19.42 -44.04 -6.51
CA ASP A 284 -17.95 -44.04 -6.39
C ASP A 284 -17.45 -44.86 -5.16
N GLU A 285 -18.32 -45.12 -4.18
CA GLU A 285 -17.99 -45.99 -3.04
C GLU A 285 -17.96 -47.47 -3.38
N LYS A 286 -18.67 -47.92 -4.44
CA LYS A 286 -18.74 -49.33 -4.84
C LYS A 286 -17.53 -49.79 -5.67
N ILE A 287 -16.76 -48.90 -6.25
CA ILE A 287 -15.61 -49.21 -7.10
C ILE A 287 -14.33 -49.35 -6.25
N SER A 288 -14.25 -48.70 -5.11
CA SER A 288 -13.07 -48.75 -4.21
C SER A 288 -13.05 -49.97 -3.26
N SER A 289 -14.07 -50.82 -3.26
CA SER A 289 -14.20 -51.99 -2.36
C SER A 289 -14.12 -53.36 -3.07
N LYS A 290 -13.53 -53.40 -4.31
CA LYS A 290 -13.21 -54.66 -5.00
C LYS A 290 -11.73 -54.86 -5.20
#